data_5b3f7fa1bd87a6f3500f4ec20069b3e0
#
_entry.id   5b3f7fa1bd87a6f3500f4ec20069b3e0
#
_cell.length_a   1.000
_cell.length_b   1.000
_cell.length_c   1.000
_cell.angle_alpha   90.00
_cell.angle_beta   90.00
_cell.angle_gamma   90.00
#
_symmetry.space_group_name_H-M   'P 1'
#
loop_
_entity.id
_entity.type
_entity.pdbx_description
1 polymer ?
#
loop_
_entity_poly.entity_id
_entity_poly.type
_entity_poly.pdbx_seq_one_letter_code
_entity_poly.pdbx_strand_id
1 'polypeptide(L)'
;MSAENISYDLKRFAGIKRDYKPEEIERLRGSIKIEYSLCKQQSIKLWNLLNTEPYVNTLGSLSGNHAVQHAKAGLKAIYLSGWQVA
;
A
#
# COMPACT_ATOMS: atom_id res chain seq x y z
N MET A 1 14.40 3.87 3.92
CA MET A 1 13.10 4.52 3.74
C MET A 1 13.33 6.00 3.54
N SER A 2 12.74 6.60 2.53
CA SER A 2 12.90 8.03 2.29
C SER A 2 12.11 8.86 3.32
N ALA A 3 12.51 10.12 3.51
CA ALA A 3 11.80 11.04 4.40
C ALA A 3 10.34 11.23 3.98
N GLU A 4 10.07 11.20 2.69
CA GLU A 4 8.72 11.31 2.14
C GLU A 4 7.83 10.16 2.59
N ASN A 5 8.36 8.94 2.56
CA ASN A 5 7.63 7.75 3.00
C ASN A 5 7.31 7.81 4.49
N ILE A 6 8.25 8.27 5.30
CA ILE A 6 8.05 8.42 6.75
C ILE A 6 6.93 9.42 7.04
N SER A 7 6.99 10.58 6.41
CA SER A 7 5.97 11.62 6.58
C SER A 7 4.58 11.11 6.18
N TYR A 8 4.53 10.35 5.13
CA TYR A 8 3.33 9.78 4.59
C TYR A 8 2.68 8.79 5.57
N ASP A 9 3.48 7.86 6.09
CA ASP A 9 3.01 6.86 7.05
C ASP A 9 2.55 7.52 8.36
N LEU A 10 3.25 8.52 8.85
CA LEU A 10 2.87 9.27 10.04
C LEU A 10 1.52 9.95 9.86
N LYS A 11 1.29 10.55 8.69
CA LYS A 11 0.04 11.21 8.36
C LYS A 11 -1.14 10.22 8.32
N ARG A 12 -0.89 9.04 7.78
CA ARG A 12 -1.88 7.97 7.72
C ARG A 12 -2.32 7.52 9.10
N PHE A 13 -1.41 7.53 10.05
CA PHE A 13 -1.66 7.08 11.41
C PHE A 13 -1.90 8.24 12.39
N ALA A 14 -2.27 9.41 11.88
CA ALA A 14 -2.58 10.57 12.71
C ALA A 14 -3.69 10.25 13.70
N GLY A 15 -3.52 10.64 14.94
CA GLY A 15 -4.49 10.41 16.01
C GLY A 15 -4.35 9.06 16.70
N ILE A 16 -3.47 8.19 16.24
CA ILE A 16 -3.19 6.91 16.88
C ILE A 16 -2.04 7.08 17.86
N LYS A 17 -2.28 6.71 19.11
CA LYS A 17 -1.26 6.74 20.17
C LYS A 17 -0.76 5.34 20.45
N ARG A 18 0.56 5.21 20.55
CA ARG A 18 1.22 3.94 20.90
C ARG A 18 2.02 4.13 22.18
N ASP A 19 1.90 3.17 23.09
CA ASP A 19 2.54 3.26 24.40
C ASP A 19 4.00 2.83 24.39
N TYR A 20 4.47 2.24 23.32
CA TYR A 20 5.86 1.81 23.16
C TYR A 20 6.65 2.78 22.28
N LYS A 21 7.96 2.83 22.49
CA LYS A 21 8.86 3.73 21.77
C LYS A 21 9.46 3.04 20.53
N PRO A 22 9.84 3.83 19.51
CA PRO A 22 10.52 3.27 18.33
C PRO A 22 11.77 2.47 18.64
N GLU A 23 12.53 2.87 19.66
CA GLU A 23 13.74 2.20 20.09
C GLU A 23 13.48 0.78 20.63
N GLU A 24 12.33 0.58 21.26
CA GLU A 24 11.91 -0.73 21.73
C GLU A 24 11.62 -1.67 20.57
N ILE A 25 11.00 -1.16 19.50
CA ILE A 25 10.71 -1.91 18.28
C ILE A 25 12.03 -2.32 17.61
N GLU A 26 12.97 -1.39 17.47
CA GLU A 26 14.27 -1.66 16.83
C GLU A 26 15.07 -2.71 17.61
N ARG A 27 15.02 -2.68 18.92
CA ARG A 27 15.69 -3.65 19.77
C ARG A 27 15.15 -5.07 19.58
N LEU A 28 13.85 -5.21 19.37
CA LEU A 28 13.18 -6.51 19.25
C LEU A 28 13.11 -7.00 17.80
N ARG A 29 13.43 -6.15 16.85
CA ARG A 29 13.38 -6.48 15.43
C ARG A 29 14.53 -7.42 15.05
N GLY A 30 14.31 -8.25 14.04
CA GLY A 30 15.37 -9.08 13.48
C GLY A 30 16.46 -8.23 12.83
N SER A 31 17.66 -8.82 12.71
CA SER A 31 18.84 -8.14 12.16
C SER A 31 18.73 -7.87 10.65
N ILE A 32 17.94 -8.67 9.95
CA ILE A 32 17.74 -8.51 8.50
C ILE A 32 16.45 -7.75 8.26
N LYS A 33 16.57 -6.65 7.51
CA LYS A 33 15.42 -5.84 7.13
C LYS A 33 14.89 -6.31 5.79
N ILE A 34 13.73 -6.95 5.82
CA ILE A 34 13.06 -7.40 4.60
C ILE A 34 12.22 -6.26 4.05
N GLU A 35 12.35 -6.02 2.75
CA GLU A 35 11.59 -4.99 2.07
C GLU A 35 11.08 -5.51 0.73
N TYR A 36 9.77 -5.42 0.54
CA TYR A 36 9.12 -5.75 -0.73
C TYR A 36 8.97 -4.45 -1.53
N SER A 37 9.99 -4.12 -2.29
CA SER A 37 10.10 -2.81 -2.95
C SER A 37 8.94 -2.50 -3.89
N LEU A 38 8.50 -3.47 -4.68
CA LEU A 38 7.37 -3.25 -5.59
C LEU A 38 6.07 -3.02 -4.82
N CYS A 39 5.80 -3.83 -3.81
CA CYS A 39 4.62 -3.69 -2.95
C CYS A 39 4.59 -2.32 -2.28
N LYS A 40 5.72 -1.90 -1.73
CA LYS A 40 5.87 -0.60 -1.08
C LYS A 40 5.59 0.55 -2.05
N GLN A 41 6.17 0.48 -3.23
CA GLN A 41 6.02 1.49 -4.27
C GLN A 41 4.56 1.64 -4.72
N GLN A 42 3.90 0.52 -4.96
CA GLN A 42 2.51 0.51 -5.40
C GLN A 42 1.54 0.93 -4.29
N SER A 43 1.84 0.57 -3.04
CA SER A 43 1.04 1.01 -1.89
C SER A 43 1.07 2.52 -1.73
N ILE A 44 2.23 3.12 -1.89
CA ILE A 44 2.38 4.59 -1.83
C ILE A 44 1.61 5.24 -2.98
N LYS A 45 1.71 4.68 -4.17
CA LYS A 45 1.01 5.18 -5.34
C LYS A 45 -0.51 5.16 -5.14
N LEU A 46 -1.05 4.06 -4.63
CA LEU A 46 -2.48 3.95 -4.34
C LEU A 46 -2.92 4.96 -3.29
N TRP A 47 -2.15 5.10 -2.21
CA TRP A 47 -2.45 6.06 -1.15
C TRP A 47 -2.48 7.49 -1.69
N ASN A 48 -1.54 7.85 -2.57
CA ASN A 48 -1.51 9.15 -3.20
C ASN A 48 -2.76 9.38 -4.06
N LEU A 49 -3.17 8.39 -4.83
CA LEU A 49 -4.40 8.47 -5.63
C LEU A 49 -5.63 8.71 -4.75
N LEU A 50 -5.73 7.99 -3.64
CA LEU A 50 -6.85 8.12 -2.70
C LEU A 50 -6.92 9.50 -2.04
N ASN A 51 -5.78 10.19 -1.91
CA ASN A 51 -5.72 11.49 -1.26
C ASN A 51 -5.74 12.68 -2.23
N THR A 52 -5.51 12.47 -3.51
CA THR A 52 -5.40 13.56 -4.50
C THR A 52 -6.50 13.54 -5.55
N GLU A 53 -7.04 12.38 -5.86
CA GLU A 53 -8.07 12.25 -6.89
C GLU A 53 -9.48 12.29 -6.30
N PRO A 54 -10.48 12.79 -7.05
CA PRO A 54 -11.88 12.78 -6.59
C PRO A 54 -12.40 11.37 -6.33
N TYR A 55 -11.93 10.40 -7.10
CA TYR A 55 -12.24 8.99 -6.94
C TYR A 55 -11.17 8.15 -7.64
N VAL A 56 -11.07 6.88 -7.28
CA VAL A 56 -10.12 5.95 -7.91
C VAL A 56 -10.91 4.83 -8.58
N ASN A 57 -10.77 4.74 -9.90
CA ASN A 57 -11.45 3.69 -10.68
C ASN A 57 -10.82 2.33 -10.37
N THR A 58 -11.63 1.39 -9.94
CA THR A 58 -11.19 0.03 -9.68
C THR A 58 -12.32 -0.97 -9.92
N LEU A 59 -11.93 -2.18 -10.27
CA LEU A 59 -12.84 -3.33 -10.35
C LEU A 59 -12.14 -4.55 -9.78
N GLY A 60 -12.93 -5.53 -9.36
CA GLY A 60 -12.40 -6.81 -8.90
C GLY A 60 -11.82 -7.62 -10.05
N SER A 61 -10.63 -8.17 -9.86
CA SER A 61 -9.96 -9.04 -10.83
C SER A 61 -9.88 -10.45 -10.28
N LEU A 62 -10.26 -11.43 -11.10
CA LEU A 62 -10.28 -12.85 -10.75
C LEU A 62 -9.05 -13.58 -11.24
N SER A 63 -8.32 -13.00 -12.19
CA SER A 63 -7.13 -13.60 -12.80
C SER A 63 -6.14 -12.51 -13.21
N GLY A 64 -4.91 -12.89 -13.51
CA GLY A 64 -3.90 -11.96 -14.02
C GLY A 64 -4.32 -11.34 -15.36
N ASN A 65 -4.91 -12.12 -16.22
CA ASN A 65 -5.41 -11.62 -17.51
C ASN A 65 -6.51 -10.57 -17.30
N HIS A 66 -7.40 -10.79 -16.34
CA HIS A 66 -8.44 -9.84 -15.98
C HIS A 66 -7.82 -8.51 -15.53
N ALA A 67 -6.80 -8.57 -14.69
CA ALA A 67 -6.08 -7.38 -14.24
C ALA A 67 -5.44 -6.63 -15.40
N VAL A 68 -4.83 -7.33 -16.34
CA VAL A 68 -4.23 -6.73 -17.55
C VAL A 68 -5.28 -6.00 -18.37
N GLN A 69 -6.45 -6.60 -18.56
CA GLN A 69 -7.54 -5.97 -19.31
C GLN A 69 -8.06 -4.71 -18.61
N HIS A 70 -8.19 -4.77 -17.27
CA HIS A 70 -8.61 -3.60 -16.48
C HIS A 70 -7.58 -2.46 -16.61
N ALA A 71 -6.30 -2.77 -16.55
CA ALA A 71 -5.25 -1.77 -16.69
C ALA A 71 -5.27 -1.13 -18.07
N LYS A 72 -5.44 -1.92 -19.12
CA LYS A 72 -5.55 -1.44 -20.50
C LYS A 72 -6.78 -0.56 -20.70
N ALA A 73 -7.86 -0.82 -19.97
CA ALA A 73 -9.08 -0.04 -20.01
C ALA A 73 -8.96 1.30 -19.27
N GLY A 74 -7.84 1.54 -18.59
CA GLY A 74 -7.58 2.80 -17.91
C GLY A 74 -7.92 2.83 -16.42
N LEU A 75 -8.20 1.69 -15.81
CA LEU A 75 -8.44 1.62 -14.37
C LEU A 75 -7.16 1.94 -13.60
N LYS A 76 -7.27 2.75 -12.56
CA LYS A 76 -6.13 3.25 -11.80
C LYS A 76 -5.71 2.30 -10.67
N ALA A 77 -6.61 1.42 -10.23
CA ALA A 77 -6.35 0.46 -9.19
C ALA A 77 -7.04 -0.86 -9.53
N ILE A 78 -6.57 -1.94 -8.89
CA ILE A 78 -7.11 -3.27 -9.10
C ILE A 78 -7.39 -3.88 -7.74
N TYR A 79 -8.61 -4.40 -7.57
CA TYR A 79 -8.97 -5.19 -6.41
C TYR A 79 -8.72 -6.65 -6.73
N LEU A 80 -7.74 -7.24 -6.06
CA LEU A 80 -7.52 -8.69 -6.15
C LEU A 80 -8.60 -9.38 -5.32
N SER A 81 -9.55 -10.01 -5.99
CA SER A 81 -10.67 -10.65 -5.33
C SER A 81 -10.25 -12.00 -4.72
N GLY A 82 -9.77 -11.97 -3.47
CA GLY A 82 -9.34 -13.18 -2.77
C GLY A 82 -10.42 -14.25 -2.68
N TRP A 83 -11.66 -13.83 -2.50
CA TRP A 83 -12.81 -14.72 -2.47
C TRP A 83 -12.92 -15.57 -3.75
N GLN A 84 -12.72 -14.95 -4.91
CA GLN A 84 -12.91 -15.60 -6.20
C GLN A 84 -11.63 -16.25 -6.72
N VAL A 85 -10.47 -15.71 -6.37
CA VAL A 85 -9.18 -16.25 -6.80
C VAL A 85 -8.79 -17.48 -5.97
N ALA A 86 -9.09 -17.46 -4.70
CA ALA A 86 -8.82 -18.60 -3.82
C ALA A 86 -9.81 -19.72 -4.05
#